data_afbb2e0ef0bbd4dddef8f87563fe3df8
#
_entry.id   afbb2e0ef0bbd4dddef8f87563fe3df8
#
_cell.length_a   1.000
_cell.length_b   1.000
_cell.length_c   1.000
_cell.angle_alpha   90.00
_cell.angle_beta   90.00
_cell.angle_gamma   90.00
#
_symmetry.space_group_name_H-M   'P 1'
#
loop_
_entity.id
_entity.type
_entity.pdbx_description
1 polymer ?
#
loop_
_entity_poly.entity_id
_entity_poly.type
_entity_poly.pdbx_seq_one_letter_code
_entity_poly.pdbx_strand_id
1 'polypeptide(L)'
;MKYDVIVIGLGSAGLMIADRLNDSGLKVLVLEQNRRAGIKLLLTGNGRCNVMSSDNAEDFVAAVHNGRFLRSAYHKYNVKKFFDKHNLKLKQENRRLYPASEKSRDVVNAFKIDHAKINYKEKVEDLVFEDDKLVGVKTNVDTYYGKNIVVCAGGKTYPQSGSDGSLHKILKKHGVKITKIYPSEVALVFEDFRELSGVALQNVRMFHKKNERSGDLLFTHKGLS
;
A
#
# COMPACT_ATOMS: atom_id res chain seq x y z
N MET A 1 17.69 -21.31 -9.74
CA MET A 1 18.56 -20.12 -9.61
C MET A 1 18.23 -19.45 -8.29
N LYS A 2 19.23 -19.20 -7.41
CA LYS A 2 18.97 -18.64 -6.08
C LYS A 2 19.12 -17.10 -6.10
N TYR A 3 18.14 -16.39 -5.52
CA TYR A 3 18.14 -14.93 -5.36
C TYR A 3 18.69 -14.55 -3.98
N ASP A 4 19.22 -13.34 -3.84
CA ASP A 4 19.57 -12.80 -2.53
C ASP A 4 18.35 -12.29 -1.80
N VAL A 5 17.41 -11.67 -2.57
CA VAL A 5 16.13 -11.17 -2.04
C VAL A 5 15.00 -11.52 -3.01
N ILE A 6 13.90 -12.05 -2.46
CA ILE A 6 12.61 -12.18 -3.16
C ILE A 6 11.62 -11.23 -2.49
N VAL A 7 11.02 -10.32 -3.26
CA VAL A 7 9.99 -9.39 -2.80
C VAL A 7 8.64 -9.84 -3.33
N ILE A 8 7.68 -10.04 -2.43
CA ILE A 8 6.32 -10.48 -2.77
C ILE A 8 5.38 -9.27 -2.80
N GLY A 9 4.95 -8.87 -3.98
CA GLY A 9 4.09 -7.72 -4.22
C GLY A 9 4.87 -6.45 -4.57
N LEU A 10 4.37 -5.71 -5.56
CA LEU A 10 4.96 -4.45 -6.06
C LEU A 10 3.99 -3.27 -5.85
N GLY A 11 3.36 -3.22 -4.67
CA GLY A 11 2.67 -2.05 -4.15
C GLY A 11 3.64 -1.02 -3.56
N SER A 12 3.17 -0.07 -2.74
CA SER A 12 4.02 0.98 -2.14
C SER A 12 5.21 0.42 -1.37
N ALA A 13 5.00 -0.62 -0.56
CA ALA A 13 6.07 -1.25 0.21
C ALA A 13 7.08 -1.98 -0.69
N GLY A 14 6.60 -2.75 -1.67
CA GLY A 14 7.48 -3.48 -2.60
C GLY A 14 8.28 -2.54 -3.50
N LEU A 15 7.67 -1.47 -4.00
CA LEU A 15 8.36 -0.42 -4.75
C LEU A 15 9.48 0.20 -3.91
N MET A 16 9.22 0.51 -2.64
CA MET A 16 10.21 1.07 -1.73
C MET A 16 11.38 0.12 -1.48
N ILE A 17 11.10 -1.18 -1.27
CA ILE A 17 12.16 -2.18 -1.08
C ILE A 17 12.97 -2.37 -2.36
N ALA A 18 12.32 -2.48 -3.52
CA ALA A 18 13.02 -2.63 -4.79
C ALA A 18 13.92 -1.42 -5.10
N ASP A 19 13.43 -0.20 -4.86
CA ASP A 19 14.22 1.03 -4.99
C ASP A 19 15.43 1.06 -4.05
N ARG A 20 15.24 0.67 -2.78
CA ARG A 20 16.33 0.62 -1.80
C ARG A 20 17.40 -0.41 -2.15
N LEU A 21 17.03 -1.45 -2.85
CA LEU A 21 17.94 -2.50 -3.28
C LEU A 21 18.54 -2.24 -4.68
N ASN A 22 18.10 -1.18 -5.38
CA ASN A 22 18.51 -0.91 -6.76
C ASN A 22 20.05 -0.83 -6.93
N ASP A 23 20.72 -0.17 -6.02
CA ASP A 23 22.18 0.05 -6.08
C ASP A 23 22.97 -0.91 -5.15
N SER A 24 22.35 -1.98 -4.68
CA SER A 24 22.94 -2.89 -3.66
C SER A 24 23.87 -3.96 -4.25
N GLY A 25 23.83 -4.21 -5.56
CA GLY A 25 24.49 -5.34 -6.20
C GLY A 25 23.85 -6.71 -5.90
N LEU A 26 22.77 -6.75 -5.11
CA LEU A 26 22.05 -7.98 -4.78
C LEU A 26 21.19 -8.46 -5.94
N LYS A 27 21.08 -9.78 -6.08
CA LYS A 27 20.17 -10.41 -7.05
C LYS A 27 18.76 -10.40 -6.52
N VAL A 28 17.95 -9.45 -6.99
CA VAL A 28 16.57 -9.23 -6.53
C VAL A 28 15.56 -9.79 -7.52
N LEU A 29 14.58 -10.55 -7.01
CA LEU A 29 13.38 -10.95 -7.72
C LEU A 29 12.17 -10.29 -7.08
N VAL A 30 11.31 -9.68 -7.89
CA VAL A 30 10.01 -9.16 -7.45
C VAL A 30 8.90 -9.95 -8.13
N LEU A 31 7.96 -10.45 -7.35
CA LEU A 31 6.79 -11.20 -7.81
C LEU A 31 5.54 -10.34 -7.63
N GLU A 32 4.90 -9.97 -8.73
CA GLU A 32 3.69 -9.14 -8.72
C GLU A 32 2.54 -9.86 -9.45
N GLN A 33 1.44 -10.08 -8.75
CA GLN A 33 0.29 -10.80 -9.31
C GLN A 33 -0.48 -10.01 -10.37
N ASN A 34 -0.34 -8.69 -10.39
CA ASN A 34 -0.98 -7.81 -11.36
C ASN A 34 -0.12 -7.61 -12.61
N ARG A 35 -0.68 -6.93 -13.61
CA ARG A 35 0.01 -6.58 -14.86
C ARG A 35 0.97 -5.40 -14.74
N ARG A 36 0.94 -4.67 -13.62
CA ARG A 36 1.75 -3.46 -13.39
C ARG A 36 1.91 -3.18 -11.90
N ALA A 37 2.94 -2.41 -11.57
CA ALA A 37 3.22 -1.96 -10.22
C ALA A 37 2.21 -0.93 -9.70
N GLY A 38 2.09 -0.83 -8.39
CA GLY A 38 1.48 0.30 -7.70
C GLY A 38 -0.01 0.51 -7.93
N ILE A 39 -0.79 -0.52 -8.31
CA ILE A 39 -2.21 -0.34 -8.70
C ILE A 39 -2.98 0.43 -7.63
N LYS A 40 -2.82 0.10 -6.35
CA LYS A 40 -3.51 0.81 -5.28
C LYS A 40 -3.04 2.27 -5.15
N LEU A 41 -1.74 2.55 -5.35
CA LEU A 41 -1.24 3.93 -5.38
C LEU A 41 -1.90 4.76 -6.49
N LEU A 42 -2.12 4.14 -7.66
CA LEU A 42 -2.77 4.81 -8.79
C LEU A 42 -4.24 5.18 -8.51
N LEU A 43 -4.89 4.52 -7.56
CA LEU A 43 -6.30 4.76 -7.19
C LEU A 43 -6.44 5.76 -6.04
N THR A 44 -5.42 5.95 -5.21
CA THR A 44 -5.52 6.81 -4.03
C THR A 44 -5.62 8.29 -4.39
N GLY A 45 -6.33 9.07 -3.54
CA GLY A 45 -6.49 10.51 -3.72
C GLY A 45 -7.14 10.89 -5.07
N ASN A 46 -8.12 10.11 -5.53
CA ASN A 46 -8.77 10.29 -6.84
C ASN A 46 -7.78 10.33 -8.02
N GLY A 47 -6.78 9.44 -8.01
CA GLY A 47 -5.75 9.37 -9.04
C GLY A 47 -4.59 10.35 -8.86
N ARG A 48 -4.59 11.17 -7.79
CA ARG A 48 -3.49 12.09 -7.46
C ARG A 48 -2.41 11.47 -6.57
N CYS A 49 -2.71 10.41 -5.83
CA CYS A 49 -1.88 9.77 -4.83
C CYS A 49 -1.56 10.67 -3.61
N ASN A 50 -2.36 10.56 -2.55
CA ASN A 50 -1.95 11.08 -1.25
C ASN A 50 -0.73 10.29 -0.73
N VAL A 51 0.45 10.90 -0.79
CA VAL A 51 1.72 10.24 -0.48
C VAL A 51 1.89 10.07 1.03
N MET A 52 1.52 11.09 1.80
CA MET A 52 1.68 11.12 3.26
C MET A 52 0.85 12.26 3.87
N SER A 53 0.51 12.13 5.16
CA SER A 53 0.09 13.28 5.96
C SER A 53 1.27 14.24 6.19
N SER A 54 1.01 15.54 6.24
CA SER A 54 1.99 16.56 6.61
C SER A 54 2.09 16.77 8.13
N ASP A 55 1.43 15.92 8.92
CA ASP A 55 1.44 16.00 10.38
C ASP A 55 2.84 15.81 10.96
N ASN A 56 3.07 16.37 12.15
CA ASN A 56 4.27 16.07 12.93
C ASN A 56 4.26 14.62 13.45
N ALA A 57 5.36 14.18 14.06
CA ALA A 57 5.50 12.80 14.51
C ALA A 57 4.49 12.41 15.59
N GLU A 58 4.18 13.32 16.51
CA GLU A 58 3.26 13.11 17.61
C GLU A 58 1.84 12.90 17.11
N ASP A 59 1.35 13.79 16.25
CA ASP A 59 0.01 13.71 15.66
C ASP A 59 -0.12 12.51 14.74
N PHE A 60 0.92 12.21 13.93
CA PHE A 60 0.96 11.04 13.07
C PHE A 60 0.84 9.74 13.88
N VAL A 61 1.62 9.61 14.94
CA VAL A 61 1.60 8.42 15.81
C VAL A 61 0.29 8.31 16.57
N ALA A 62 -0.29 9.43 17.03
CA ALA A 62 -1.56 9.46 17.75
C ALA A 62 -2.75 9.07 16.88
N ALA A 63 -2.69 9.35 15.58
CA ALA A 63 -3.74 8.98 14.62
C ALA A 63 -3.80 7.47 14.33
N VAL A 64 -2.78 6.70 14.68
CA VAL A 64 -2.71 5.25 14.43
C VAL A 64 -2.98 4.50 15.73
N HIS A 65 -3.92 3.56 15.69
CA HIS A 65 -4.18 2.68 16.84
C HIS A 65 -2.90 1.93 17.25
N ASN A 66 -2.49 2.08 18.54
CA ASN A 66 -1.20 1.57 19.03
C ASN A 66 0.03 2.07 18.26
N GLY A 67 -0.03 3.28 17.68
CA GLY A 67 0.94 3.82 16.73
C GLY A 67 2.36 4.07 17.27
N ARG A 68 2.62 3.91 18.59
CA ARG A 68 3.94 4.20 19.21
C ARG A 68 5.12 3.52 18.51
N PHE A 69 4.93 2.34 17.94
CA PHE A 69 5.96 1.61 17.21
C PHE A 69 6.40 2.32 15.91
N LEU A 70 5.56 3.20 15.36
CA LEU A 70 5.85 3.96 14.14
C LEU A 70 6.76 5.16 14.39
N ARG A 71 6.93 5.62 15.63
CA ARG A 71 7.73 6.82 15.96
C ARG A 71 9.16 6.72 15.41
N SER A 72 9.83 5.59 15.61
CA SER A 72 11.19 5.36 15.09
C SER A 72 11.22 5.38 13.56
N ALA A 73 10.25 4.76 12.90
CA ALA A 73 10.17 4.76 11.44
C ALA A 73 9.91 6.17 10.89
N TYR A 74 9.02 6.94 11.52
CA TYR A 74 8.72 8.32 11.13
C TYR A 74 9.98 9.20 11.16
N HIS A 75 10.77 9.15 12.25
CA HIS A 75 11.99 9.96 12.39
C HIS A 75 13.13 9.50 11.48
N LYS A 76 13.25 8.18 11.22
CA LYS A 76 14.30 7.63 10.36
C LYS A 76 14.02 7.82 8.88
N TYR A 77 12.77 8.00 8.50
CA TYR A 77 12.34 8.01 7.12
C TYR A 77 11.64 9.31 6.73
N ASN A 78 12.36 10.15 5.99
CA ASN A 78 11.83 11.40 5.46
C ASN A 78 11.30 11.20 4.04
N VAL A 79 9.98 11.05 3.88
CA VAL A 79 9.31 10.82 2.60
C VAL A 79 9.55 11.98 1.63
N LYS A 80 9.52 13.22 2.11
CA LYS A 80 9.76 14.40 1.29
C LYS A 80 11.17 14.37 0.68
N LYS A 81 12.19 14.16 1.53
CA LYS A 81 13.58 14.03 1.09
C LYS A 81 13.80 12.85 0.13
N PHE A 82 13.06 11.75 0.34
CA PHE A 82 13.09 10.61 -0.58
C PHE A 82 12.64 11.02 -1.98
N PHE A 83 11.46 11.62 -2.10
CA PHE A 83 10.93 12.02 -3.40
C PHE A 83 11.70 13.18 -4.05
N ASP A 84 12.26 14.11 -3.26
CA ASP A 84 13.17 15.14 -3.77
C ASP A 84 14.40 14.51 -4.44
N LYS A 85 15.00 13.48 -3.81
CA LYS A 85 16.12 12.71 -4.39
C LYS A 85 15.74 12.01 -5.71
N HIS A 86 14.47 11.67 -5.88
CA HIS A 86 13.92 11.04 -7.07
C HIS A 86 13.31 12.05 -8.06
N ASN A 87 13.60 13.34 -7.92
CA ASN A 87 13.11 14.43 -8.76
C ASN A 87 11.57 14.55 -8.82
N LEU A 88 10.87 14.06 -7.81
CA LEU A 88 9.43 14.20 -7.68
C LEU A 88 9.10 15.32 -6.68
N LYS A 89 8.66 16.46 -7.19
CA LYS A 89 8.20 17.57 -6.36
C LYS A 89 6.86 17.24 -5.72
N LEU A 90 6.76 17.49 -4.41
CA LEU A 90 5.52 17.36 -3.66
C LEU A 90 4.95 18.74 -3.33
N LYS A 91 3.62 18.84 -3.35
CA LYS A 91 2.87 19.99 -2.83
C LYS A 91 2.03 19.57 -1.62
N GLN A 92 1.82 20.51 -0.71
CA GLN A 92 0.92 20.33 0.42
C GLN A 92 -0.43 20.94 0.10
N GLU A 93 -1.48 20.17 0.37
CA GLU A 93 -2.87 20.60 0.29
C GLU A 93 -3.56 20.15 1.59
N ASN A 94 -3.96 21.10 2.41
CA ASN A 94 -4.40 20.87 3.77
C ASN A 94 -3.33 20.08 4.57
N ARG A 95 -3.71 18.93 5.13
CA ARG A 95 -2.81 18.04 5.90
C ARG A 95 -2.26 16.87 5.05
N ARG A 96 -2.25 16.98 3.73
CA ARG A 96 -1.87 15.90 2.81
C ARG A 96 -0.80 16.36 1.85
N LEU A 97 0.09 15.44 1.47
CA LEU A 97 1.11 15.66 0.46
C LEU A 97 0.74 14.93 -0.83
N TYR A 98 0.77 15.65 -1.92
CA TYR A 98 0.51 15.13 -3.26
C TYR A 98 1.70 15.41 -4.18
N PRO A 99 1.91 14.65 -5.27
CA PRO A 99 2.83 15.08 -6.32
C PRO A 99 2.36 16.42 -6.90
N ALA A 100 3.28 17.32 -7.18
CA ALA A 100 2.96 18.64 -7.73
C ALA A 100 2.26 18.55 -9.09
N SER A 101 2.50 17.48 -9.84
CA SER A 101 1.84 17.15 -11.11
C SER A 101 0.39 16.68 -10.96
N GLU A 102 -0.06 16.35 -9.74
CA GLU A 102 -1.37 15.74 -9.47
C GLU A 102 -1.61 14.38 -10.15
N LYS A 103 -0.55 13.71 -10.57
CA LYS A 103 -0.64 12.42 -11.26
C LYS A 103 -0.02 11.32 -10.38
N SER A 104 -0.84 10.39 -9.92
CA SER A 104 -0.38 9.23 -9.14
C SER A 104 0.66 8.38 -9.89
N ARG A 105 0.63 8.38 -11.21
CA ARG A 105 1.61 7.69 -12.05
C ARG A 105 3.04 8.19 -11.81
N ASP A 106 3.21 9.49 -11.60
CA ASP A 106 4.54 10.08 -11.38
C ASP A 106 5.13 9.61 -10.06
N VAL A 107 4.28 9.36 -9.05
CA VAL A 107 4.72 8.74 -7.78
C VAL A 107 5.23 7.32 -8.01
N VAL A 108 4.53 6.51 -8.81
CA VAL A 108 4.97 5.13 -9.12
C VAL A 108 6.25 5.13 -9.95
N ASN A 109 6.35 6.03 -10.93
CA ASN A 109 7.51 6.14 -11.83
C ASN A 109 8.75 6.75 -11.14
N ALA A 110 8.60 7.41 -9.99
CA ALA A 110 9.72 7.94 -9.23
C ALA A 110 10.60 6.85 -8.61
N PHE A 111 10.07 5.66 -8.36
CA PHE A 111 10.85 4.57 -7.80
C PHE A 111 11.81 3.96 -8.82
N LYS A 112 13.08 3.82 -8.45
CA LYS A 112 14.10 3.16 -9.27
C LYS A 112 14.10 1.66 -8.99
N ILE A 113 13.70 0.87 -9.96
CA ILE A 113 13.54 -0.59 -9.83
C ILE A 113 14.17 -1.38 -10.97
N ASP A 114 15.01 -0.73 -11.78
CA ASP A 114 15.54 -1.29 -13.04
C ASP A 114 16.49 -2.47 -12.80
N HIS A 115 17.15 -2.53 -11.64
CA HIS A 115 18.06 -3.61 -11.28
C HIS A 115 17.33 -4.91 -10.91
N ALA A 116 16.10 -4.83 -10.44
CA ALA A 116 15.34 -6.00 -10.02
C ALA A 116 14.75 -6.75 -11.23
N LYS A 117 14.82 -8.08 -11.21
CA LYS A 117 13.99 -8.90 -12.10
C LYS A 117 12.54 -8.85 -11.59
N ILE A 118 11.62 -8.39 -12.41
CA ILE A 118 10.20 -8.28 -12.04
C ILE A 118 9.39 -9.26 -12.88
N ASN A 119 8.71 -10.18 -12.22
CA ASN A 119 7.75 -11.08 -12.85
C ASN A 119 6.33 -10.56 -12.53
N TYR A 120 5.66 -10.07 -13.56
CA TYR A 120 4.26 -9.65 -13.49
C TYR A 120 3.32 -10.82 -13.80
N LYS A 121 2.07 -10.72 -13.34
CA LYS A 121 1.02 -11.76 -13.44
C LYS A 121 1.44 -13.07 -12.76
N GLU A 122 2.28 -12.95 -11.75
CA GLU A 122 2.80 -14.08 -11.02
C GLU A 122 2.40 -13.98 -9.54
N LYS A 123 1.51 -14.88 -9.14
CA LYS A 123 0.91 -14.90 -7.80
C LYS A 123 1.62 -15.92 -6.93
N VAL A 124 2.07 -15.50 -5.75
CA VAL A 124 2.59 -16.43 -4.74
C VAL A 124 1.43 -17.21 -4.13
N GLU A 125 1.54 -18.54 -4.15
CA GLU A 125 0.55 -19.49 -3.67
C GLU A 125 0.95 -20.19 -2.38
N ASP A 126 2.28 -20.32 -2.13
CA ASP A 126 2.78 -20.90 -0.88
C ASP A 126 4.22 -20.44 -0.58
N LEU A 127 4.67 -20.70 0.64
CA LEU A 127 6.04 -20.53 1.10
C LEU A 127 6.74 -21.90 1.14
N VAL A 128 8.03 -21.93 0.81
CA VAL A 128 8.84 -23.15 0.80
C VAL A 128 9.80 -23.13 1.98
N PHE A 129 9.71 -24.16 2.81
CA PHE A 129 10.56 -24.36 3.98
C PHE A 129 11.43 -25.60 3.81
N GLU A 130 12.68 -25.53 4.28
CA GLU A 130 13.62 -26.63 4.46
C GLU A 130 14.18 -26.52 5.87
N ASP A 131 14.07 -27.58 6.68
CA ASP A 131 14.54 -27.62 8.08
C ASP A 131 14.10 -26.37 8.89
N ASP A 132 12.80 -26.07 8.85
CA ASP A 132 12.16 -24.91 9.50
C ASP A 132 12.65 -23.53 9.03
N LYS A 133 13.50 -23.47 8.01
CA LYS A 133 13.95 -22.21 7.40
C LYS A 133 13.16 -21.91 6.15
N LEU A 134 12.66 -20.68 6.05
CA LEU A 134 12.04 -20.18 4.85
C LEU A 134 13.12 -19.99 3.77
N VAL A 135 13.07 -20.80 2.70
CA VAL A 135 14.09 -20.83 1.64
C VAL A 135 13.56 -20.39 0.27
N GLY A 136 12.24 -20.28 0.11
CA GLY A 136 11.67 -19.97 -1.19
C GLY A 136 10.18 -19.67 -1.15
N VAL A 137 9.63 -19.45 -2.33
CA VAL A 137 8.21 -19.23 -2.58
C VAL A 137 7.75 -20.03 -3.79
N LYS A 138 6.55 -20.59 -3.71
CA LYS A 138 5.86 -21.24 -4.81
C LYS A 138 4.85 -20.25 -5.40
N THR A 139 4.85 -20.12 -6.72
CA THR A 139 3.90 -19.30 -7.46
C THR A 139 3.00 -20.16 -8.35
N ASN A 140 2.05 -19.53 -9.03
CA ASN A 140 1.25 -20.15 -10.08
C ASN A 140 2.05 -20.53 -11.35
N VAL A 141 3.33 -20.16 -11.42
CA VAL A 141 4.19 -20.40 -12.60
C VAL A 141 5.36 -21.30 -12.26
N ASP A 142 6.11 -20.99 -11.17
CA ASP A 142 7.35 -21.67 -10.82
C ASP A 142 7.61 -21.61 -9.29
N THR A 143 8.69 -22.24 -8.86
CA THR A 143 9.20 -22.15 -7.47
C THR A 143 10.54 -21.42 -7.48
N TYR A 144 10.65 -20.38 -6.67
CA TYR A 144 11.84 -19.54 -6.56
C TYR A 144 12.48 -19.68 -5.19
N TYR A 145 13.81 -19.76 -5.19
CA TYR A 145 14.60 -19.85 -3.95
C TYR A 145 15.39 -18.57 -3.71
N GLY A 146 15.43 -18.12 -2.46
CA GLY A 146 16.11 -16.90 -2.06
C GLY A 146 16.60 -16.95 -0.62
N LYS A 147 17.64 -16.16 -0.32
CA LYS A 147 18.19 -16.05 1.05
C LYS A 147 17.25 -15.26 1.98
N ASN A 148 16.59 -14.25 1.44
CA ASN A 148 15.67 -13.38 2.17
C ASN A 148 14.38 -13.25 1.40
N ILE A 149 13.24 -13.31 2.09
CA ILE A 149 11.92 -13.16 1.50
C ILE A 149 11.21 -12.02 2.20
N VAL A 150 10.82 -11.00 1.44
CA VAL A 150 10.16 -9.78 1.96
C VAL A 150 8.72 -9.77 1.50
N VAL A 151 7.80 -9.78 2.46
CA VAL A 151 6.36 -9.82 2.19
C VAL A 151 5.80 -8.41 2.10
N CYS A 152 5.42 -7.98 0.90
CA CYS A 152 4.87 -6.67 0.57
C CYS A 152 3.48 -6.74 -0.10
N ALA A 153 2.73 -7.83 0.11
CA ALA A 153 1.48 -8.12 -0.60
C ALA A 153 0.27 -7.28 -0.15
N GLY A 154 0.47 -6.33 0.75
CA GLY A 154 -0.62 -5.49 1.28
C GLY A 154 -1.54 -6.24 2.24
N GLY A 155 -2.71 -5.67 2.48
CA GLY A 155 -3.71 -6.20 3.40
C GLY A 155 -4.92 -6.79 2.68
N LYS A 156 -6.14 -6.35 3.10
CA LYS A 156 -7.41 -6.84 2.55
C LYS A 156 -8.31 -5.71 2.01
N THR A 157 -7.75 -4.52 1.84
CA THR A 157 -8.49 -3.35 1.35
C THR A 157 -8.28 -3.22 -0.15
N TYR A 158 -9.36 -2.98 -0.90
CA TYR A 158 -9.38 -2.95 -2.37
C TYR A 158 -8.84 -4.26 -2.99
N PRO A 159 -9.58 -5.39 -2.83
CA PRO A 159 -9.13 -6.70 -3.33
C PRO A 159 -8.80 -6.72 -4.83
N GLN A 160 -9.53 -5.94 -5.63
CA GLN A 160 -9.28 -5.77 -7.07
C GLN A 160 -7.93 -5.15 -7.40
N SER A 161 -7.24 -4.54 -6.43
CA SER A 161 -5.87 -4.04 -6.58
C SER A 161 -4.79 -5.11 -6.26
N GLY A 162 -5.20 -6.33 -5.97
CA GLY A 162 -4.31 -7.40 -5.53
C GLY A 162 -4.16 -7.55 -4.02
N SER A 163 -4.72 -6.63 -3.20
CA SER A 163 -4.72 -6.76 -1.73
C SER A 163 -5.94 -7.56 -1.26
N ASP A 164 -5.98 -8.85 -1.62
CA ASP A 164 -7.11 -9.74 -1.38
C ASP A 164 -7.01 -10.54 -0.05
N GLY A 165 -5.92 -10.37 0.68
CA GLY A 165 -5.64 -11.08 1.92
C GLY A 165 -5.20 -12.53 1.72
N SER A 166 -4.92 -12.98 0.49
CA SER A 166 -4.47 -14.36 0.21
C SER A 166 -3.18 -14.70 0.95
N LEU A 167 -2.23 -13.77 1.00
CA LEU A 167 -0.97 -14.01 1.71
C LEU A 167 -1.12 -14.11 3.22
N HIS A 168 -2.13 -13.46 3.82
CA HIS A 168 -2.44 -13.67 5.24
C HIS A 168 -2.87 -15.12 5.53
N LYS A 169 -3.58 -15.78 4.59
CA LYS A 169 -3.95 -17.18 4.72
C LYS A 169 -2.72 -18.09 4.65
N ILE A 170 -1.81 -17.81 3.71
CA ILE A 170 -0.54 -18.53 3.56
C ILE A 170 0.30 -18.38 4.83
N LEU A 171 0.50 -17.17 5.33
CA LEU A 171 1.25 -16.91 6.56
C LEU A 171 0.65 -17.63 7.77
N LYS A 172 -0.69 -17.64 7.92
CA LYS A 172 -1.38 -18.38 8.98
C LYS A 172 -1.16 -19.89 8.87
N LYS A 173 -1.20 -20.45 7.67
CA LYS A 173 -0.90 -21.88 7.40
C LYS A 173 0.48 -22.27 7.95
N HIS A 174 1.45 -21.36 7.88
CA HIS A 174 2.80 -21.51 8.38
C HIS A 174 3.02 -20.98 9.81
N GLY A 175 1.96 -20.88 10.62
CA GLY A 175 2.05 -20.59 12.04
C GLY A 175 2.21 -19.10 12.41
N VAL A 176 2.20 -18.18 11.45
CA VAL A 176 2.28 -16.74 11.75
C VAL A 176 0.95 -16.26 12.35
N LYS A 177 1.03 -15.69 13.55
CA LYS A 177 -0.14 -15.08 14.21
C LYS A 177 -0.53 -13.79 13.51
N ILE A 178 -1.75 -13.72 13.01
CA ILE A 178 -2.34 -12.53 12.40
C ILE A 178 -3.60 -12.17 13.19
N THR A 179 -3.65 -10.97 13.72
CA THR A 179 -4.82 -10.44 14.43
C THR A 179 -6.03 -10.36 13.52
N LYS A 180 -7.22 -10.36 14.11
CA LYS A 180 -8.46 -10.21 13.34
C LYS A 180 -8.47 -8.85 12.64
N ILE A 181 -8.74 -8.87 11.35
CA ILE A 181 -8.83 -7.66 10.52
C ILE A 181 -10.28 -7.17 10.58
N TYR A 182 -10.43 -5.89 10.90
CA TYR A 182 -11.71 -5.19 10.90
C TYR A 182 -11.67 -4.04 9.89
N PRO A 183 -12.78 -3.70 9.24
CA PRO A 183 -12.88 -2.47 8.48
C PRO A 183 -12.78 -1.28 9.44
N SER A 184 -11.96 -0.28 9.10
CA SER A 184 -11.81 0.95 9.89
C SER A 184 -12.51 2.14 9.24
N GLU A 185 -12.68 2.08 7.93
CA GLU A 185 -13.36 3.09 7.14
C GLU A 185 -14.16 2.37 6.03
N VAL A 186 -15.45 2.64 5.94
CA VAL A 186 -16.35 2.01 4.96
C VAL A 186 -17.37 3.03 4.49
N ALA A 187 -17.77 2.93 3.22
CA ALA A 187 -18.93 3.65 2.72
C ALA A 187 -20.21 3.15 3.39
N LEU A 188 -21.19 4.04 3.56
CA LEU A 188 -22.52 3.69 4.04
C LEU A 188 -23.40 3.29 2.87
N VAL A 189 -24.12 2.19 3.00
CA VAL A 189 -25.09 1.76 1.99
C VAL A 189 -26.43 2.39 2.32
N PHE A 190 -26.97 3.14 1.35
CA PHE A 190 -28.27 3.85 1.42
C PHE A 190 -28.96 3.73 0.08
N GLU A 191 -30.26 3.53 0.09
CA GLU A 191 -31.05 3.46 -1.15
C GLU A 191 -31.71 4.78 -1.52
N ASP A 192 -31.94 5.66 -0.53
CA ASP A 192 -32.85 6.83 -0.66
C ASP A 192 -32.25 8.01 -1.46
N PHE A 193 -31.00 7.98 -1.88
CA PHE A 193 -30.34 9.10 -2.56
C PHE A 193 -29.64 8.69 -3.86
N ARG A 194 -30.17 7.69 -4.55
CA ARG A 194 -29.54 7.18 -5.79
C ARG A 194 -29.51 8.21 -6.91
N GLU A 195 -30.51 9.08 -6.97
CA GLU A 195 -30.59 10.18 -7.94
C GLU A 195 -29.49 11.23 -7.75
N LEU A 196 -28.90 11.32 -6.56
CA LEU A 196 -27.78 12.21 -6.28
C LEU A 196 -26.42 11.58 -6.59
N SER A 197 -26.38 10.39 -7.15
CA SER A 197 -25.11 9.68 -7.43
C SER A 197 -24.16 10.54 -8.27
N GLY A 198 -22.93 10.72 -7.76
CA GLY A 198 -21.91 11.58 -8.36
C GLY A 198 -21.85 12.99 -7.77
N VAL A 199 -22.82 13.43 -6.99
CA VAL A 199 -22.79 14.71 -6.30
C VAL A 199 -21.80 14.64 -5.13
N ALA A 200 -20.88 15.59 -5.09
CA ALA A 200 -19.93 15.77 -3.98
C ALA A 200 -20.22 17.09 -3.25
N LEU A 201 -20.39 17.01 -1.96
CA LEU A 201 -20.51 18.17 -1.08
C LEU A 201 -19.21 18.34 -0.32
N GLN A 202 -18.65 19.56 -0.33
CA GLN A 202 -17.40 19.86 0.36
C GLN A 202 -17.65 20.55 1.69
N ASN A 203 -16.79 20.25 2.66
CA ASN A 203 -16.78 20.88 3.99
C ASN A 203 -18.11 20.78 4.73
N VAL A 204 -18.84 19.67 4.59
CA VAL A 204 -20.09 19.45 5.29
C VAL A 204 -19.87 19.00 6.73
N ARG A 205 -20.78 19.35 7.62
CA ARG A 205 -20.84 18.81 8.98
C ARG A 205 -21.86 17.67 9.02
N MET A 206 -21.42 16.54 9.50
CA MET A 206 -22.22 15.32 9.63
C MET A 206 -22.44 15.01 11.11
N PHE A 207 -23.65 14.70 11.47
CA PHE A 207 -24.03 14.38 12.85
C PHE A 207 -24.55 12.94 12.92
N HIS A 208 -24.05 12.20 13.87
CA HIS A 208 -24.60 10.89 14.23
C HIS A 208 -24.68 10.80 15.77
N LYS A 209 -25.88 10.81 16.32
CA LYS A 209 -26.13 10.91 17.78
C LYS A 209 -25.43 12.15 18.34
N LYS A 210 -24.49 11.94 19.27
CA LYS A 210 -23.70 13.02 19.90
C LYS A 210 -22.36 13.31 19.20
N ASN A 211 -22.06 12.57 18.12
CA ASN A 211 -20.81 12.73 17.41
C ASN A 211 -20.98 13.67 16.21
N GLU A 212 -20.08 14.62 16.08
CA GLU A 212 -19.96 15.50 14.92
C GLU A 212 -18.67 15.16 14.17
N ARG A 213 -18.74 15.17 12.84
CA ARG A 213 -17.57 15.08 11.95
C ARG A 213 -17.75 16.07 10.82
N SER A 214 -16.63 16.69 10.40
CA SER A 214 -16.59 17.55 9.23
C SER A 214 -15.73 16.89 8.16
N GLY A 215 -16.13 17.03 6.91
CA GLY A 215 -15.41 16.46 5.76
C GLY A 215 -16.18 16.61 4.47
N ASP A 216 -15.69 15.99 3.43
CA ASP A 216 -16.37 15.93 2.16
C ASP A 216 -17.31 14.72 2.14
N LEU A 217 -18.45 14.84 1.48
CA LEU A 217 -19.46 13.79 1.34
C LEU A 217 -19.71 13.53 -0.15
N LEU A 218 -19.56 12.30 -0.57
CA LEU A 218 -19.87 11.86 -1.92
C LEU A 218 -21.11 10.97 -1.92
N PHE A 219 -22.11 11.35 -2.69
CA PHE A 219 -23.23 10.45 -3.02
C PHE A 219 -22.79 9.47 -4.10
N THR A 220 -22.90 8.18 -3.80
CA THR A 220 -22.55 7.10 -4.73
C THR A 220 -23.81 6.35 -5.16
N HIS A 221 -23.70 5.52 -6.18
CA HIS A 221 -24.82 4.65 -6.62
C HIS A 221 -25.25 3.61 -5.57
N LYS A 222 -24.49 3.47 -4.46
CA LYS A 222 -24.80 2.54 -3.36
C LYS A 222 -25.05 3.24 -2.03
N GLY A 223 -24.88 4.57 -1.95
CA GLY A 223 -25.05 5.34 -0.74
C GLY A 223 -24.01 6.44 -0.58
N LEU A 224 -23.45 6.59 0.60
CA LEU A 224 -22.60 7.72 0.99
C LEU A 224 -21.14 7.28 1.22
N SER A 225 -20.19 8.10 0.80
CA SER A 225 -18.74 7.89 1.00
C SER A 225 -18.03 9.18 1.41
#